data_a3c947ceac4e3cc5f863648edd974f66
#
_entry.id   a3c947ceac4e3cc5f863648edd974f66
#
_cell.length_a   1.000
_cell.length_b   1.000
_cell.length_c   1.000
_cell.angle_alpha   90.00
_cell.angle_beta   90.00
_cell.angle_gamma   90.00
#
_symmetry.space_group_name_H-M   'P 1'
#
loop_
_entity.id
_entity.type
_entity.pdbx_description
1 polymer ?
#
loop_
_entity_poly.entity_id
_entity_poly.type
_entity_poly.pdbx_seq_one_letter_code
_entity_poly.pdbx_strand_id
1 'polypeptide(L)'
;MKNLKVLLAFFISAFMLPCTVLASDGGVAASIIKDPVVDTLFSIIIILSIVIEIKTAGFSGGSLIAILAGLILIGTNWYYEGGQSLEFALYFGGIALIILDILVMYTGIFIGAGFIAVMAGLFFTFGGNMTALYILLFAVLASCVGAYFLFKYLPDNHIWQKITLHARQTNKEGYLSSSKDLSSFEGKSGISVSTLRPTGKISIDGDIKDAISENGFIE
;
A
#
# COMPACT_ATOMS: atom_id res chain seq x y z
N MET A 1 2.95 7.49 -19.79
CA MET A 1 1.95 8.59 -19.77
C MET A 1 0.72 8.34 -20.66
N LYS A 2 0.85 7.73 -21.85
CA LYS A 2 -0.30 7.45 -22.73
C LYS A 2 -1.30 6.46 -22.10
N ASN A 3 -0.81 5.41 -21.45
CA ASN A 3 -1.62 4.37 -20.83
C ASN A 3 -2.36 4.85 -19.57
N LEU A 4 -1.79 5.80 -18.82
CA LEU A 4 -2.45 6.42 -17.67
C LEU A 4 -3.66 7.27 -18.10
N LYS A 5 -3.56 7.98 -19.22
CA LYS A 5 -4.69 8.75 -19.79
C LYS A 5 -5.82 7.86 -20.26
N VAL A 6 -5.50 6.70 -20.85
CA VAL A 6 -6.51 5.71 -21.26
C VAL A 6 -7.21 5.10 -20.04
N LEU A 7 -6.44 4.76 -19.00
CA LEU A 7 -6.99 4.25 -17.75
C LEU A 7 -7.88 5.28 -17.05
N LEU A 8 -7.43 6.53 -16.98
CA LEU A 8 -8.20 7.66 -16.43
C LEU A 8 -9.48 7.92 -17.24
N ALA A 9 -9.41 7.86 -18.58
CA ALA A 9 -10.56 8.02 -19.46
C ALA A 9 -11.55 6.86 -19.27
N PHE A 10 -11.08 5.63 -19.10
CA PHE A 10 -11.93 4.48 -18.79
C PHE A 10 -12.63 4.64 -17.43
N PHE A 11 -11.91 5.07 -16.38
CA PHE A 11 -12.48 5.37 -15.07
C PHE A 11 -13.52 6.50 -15.14
N ILE A 12 -13.21 7.58 -15.86
CA ILE A 12 -14.14 8.71 -16.02
C ILE A 12 -15.38 8.27 -16.80
N SER A 13 -15.25 7.48 -17.88
CA SER A 13 -16.39 7.02 -18.65
C SER A 13 -17.26 6.02 -17.87
N ALA A 14 -16.63 5.11 -17.11
CA ALA A 14 -17.35 4.18 -16.24
C ALA A 14 -18.11 4.91 -15.12
N PHE A 15 -17.55 6.03 -14.62
CA PHE A 15 -18.17 6.85 -13.60
C PHE A 15 -19.30 7.77 -14.15
N MET A 16 -19.19 8.21 -15.42
CA MET A 16 -20.20 9.06 -16.04
C MET A 16 -21.44 8.31 -16.51
N LEU A 17 -21.32 7.00 -16.84
CA LEU A 17 -22.45 6.17 -17.25
C LEU A 17 -23.62 6.15 -16.25
N PRO A 18 -23.41 5.90 -14.95
CA PRO A 18 -24.51 5.90 -13.98
C PRO A 18 -25.08 7.30 -13.73
N CYS A 19 -24.27 8.36 -13.88
CA CYS A 19 -24.73 9.74 -13.67
C CYS A 19 -25.73 10.19 -14.77
N THR A 20 -25.52 9.73 -16.01
CA THR A 20 -26.46 9.99 -17.12
C THR A 20 -27.73 9.15 -17.00
N VAL A 21 -27.63 7.96 -16.44
CA VAL A 21 -28.77 7.04 -16.20
C VAL A 21 -29.66 7.52 -15.05
N LEU A 22 -29.07 8.08 -13.98
CA LEU A 22 -29.82 8.71 -12.88
C LEU A 22 -30.67 9.91 -13.34
N ALA A 23 -30.31 10.52 -14.48
CA ALA A 23 -31.05 11.64 -15.08
C ALA A 23 -32.22 11.19 -16.00
N SER A 24 -32.33 9.89 -16.31
CA SER A 24 -33.41 9.30 -17.11
C SER A 24 -34.58 8.82 -16.22
N ASP A 25 -35.79 8.67 -16.79
CA ASP A 25 -36.98 8.21 -16.09
C ASP A 25 -36.73 7.06 -15.12
N GLY A 26 -37.19 7.21 -13.87
CA GLY A 26 -36.82 6.37 -12.72
C GLY A 26 -36.97 4.85 -12.88
N GLY A 27 -37.72 4.36 -13.87
CA GLY A 27 -37.86 2.95 -14.16
C GLY A 27 -36.66 2.32 -14.85
N VAL A 28 -36.04 3.04 -15.79
CA VAL A 28 -34.83 2.56 -16.51
C VAL A 28 -33.59 2.70 -15.61
N ALA A 29 -33.51 3.77 -14.83
CA ALA A 29 -32.44 3.97 -13.87
C ALA A 29 -32.39 2.86 -12.81
N ALA A 30 -33.55 2.52 -12.24
CA ALA A 30 -33.65 1.46 -11.24
C ALA A 30 -33.26 0.08 -11.79
N SER A 31 -33.61 -0.25 -13.04
CA SER A 31 -33.25 -1.54 -13.64
C SER A 31 -31.75 -1.69 -13.94
N ILE A 32 -31.08 -0.60 -14.30
CA ILE A 32 -29.63 -0.62 -14.57
C ILE A 32 -28.83 -0.69 -13.26
N ILE A 33 -29.30 0.00 -12.22
CA ILE A 33 -28.63 0.03 -10.91
C ILE A 33 -28.75 -1.32 -10.18
N LYS A 34 -29.79 -2.09 -10.47
CA LYS A 34 -30.01 -3.44 -9.91
C LYS A 34 -29.37 -4.57 -10.77
N ASP A 35 -28.67 -4.21 -11.83
CA ASP A 35 -27.99 -5.20 -12.66
C ASP A 35 -26.73 -5.71 -11.93
N PRO A 36 -26.61 -7.02 -11.65
CA PRO A 36 -25.43 -7.61 -11.02
C PRO A 36 -24.12 -7.28 -11.74
N VAL A 37 -24.17 -6.99 -13.05
CA VAL A 37 -23.00 -6.58 -13.83
C VAL A 37 -22.55 -5.17 -13.40
N VAL A 38 -23.49 -4.26 -13.20
CA VAL A 38 -23.20 -2.89 -12.75
C VAL A 38 -22.62 -2.93 -11.33
N ASP A 39 -23.24 -3.69 -10.43
CA ASP A 39 -22.74 -3.89 -9.06
C ASP A 39 -21.33 -4.44 -9.03
N THR A 40 -21.05 -5.42 -9.90
CA THR A 40 -19.71 -5.99 -10.05
C THR A 40 -18.70 -4.96 -10.54
N LEU A 41 -19.04 -4.17 -11.55
CA LEU A 41 -18.15 -3.14 -12.10
C LEU A 41 -17.84 -2.06 -11.06
N PHE A 42 -18.84 -1.57 -10.33
CA PHE A 42 -18.63 -0.60 -9.24
C PHE A 42 -17.76 -1.19 -8.13
N SER A 43 -18.00 -2.45 -7.74
CA SER A 43 -17.18 -3.14 -6.75
C SER A 43 -15.73 -3.25 -7.18
N ILE A 44 -15.46 -3.57 -8.46
CA ILE A 44 -14.10 -3.60 -9.03
C ILE A 44 -13.46 -2.21 -8.94
N ILE A 45 -14.19 -1.15 -9.32
CA ILE A 45 -13.70 0.22 -9.25
C ILE A 45 -13.35 0.60 -7.81
N ILE A 46 -14.20 0.28 -6.85
CA ILE A 46 -13.99 0.56 -5.43
C ILE A 46 -12.73 -0.17 -4.93
N ILE A 47 -12.62 -1.48 -5.18
CA ILE A 47 -11.48 -2.28 -4.72
C ILE A 47 -10.18 -1.77 -5.33
N LEU A 48 -10.14 -1.53 -6.64
CA LEU A 48 -8.95 -1.00 -7.32
C LEU A 48 -8.57 0.39 -6.82
N SER A 49 -9.56 1.25 -6.55
CA SER A 49 -9.32 2.59 -6.00
C SER A 49 -8.69 2.53 -4.60
N ILE A 50 -9.15 1.62 -3.75
CA ILE A 50 -8.56 1.36 -2.43
C ILE A 50 -7.13 0.83 -2.58
N VAL A 51 -6.89 -0.12 -3.49
CA VAL A 51 -5.55 -0.67 -3.75
C VAL A 51 -4.58 0.40 -4.24
N ILE A 52 -5.04 1.29 -5.13
CA ILE A 52 -4.24 2.43 -5.62
C ILE A 52 -3.90 3.37 -4.46
N GLU A 53 -4.87 3.68 -3.60
CA GLU A 53 -4.66 4.56 -2.44
C GLU A 53 -3.64 3.99 -1.47
N ILE A 54 -3.72 2.69 -1.16
CA ILE A 54 -2.76 2.00 -0.32
C ILE A 54 -1.36 2.05 -0.96
N LYS A 55 -1.24 1.76 -2.26
CA LYS A 55 0.05 1.79 -2.96
C LYS A 55 0.68 3.18 -2.99
N THR A 56 -0.12 4.22 -3.11
CA THR A 56 0.34 5.61 -3.19
C THR A 56 0.44 6.32 -1.85
N ALA A 57 0.18 5.58 -0.74
CA ALA A 57 0.19 6.12 0.62
C ALA A 57 -0.69 7.36 0.81
N GLY A 58 -1.91 7.34 0.25
CA GLY A 58 -2.90 8.39 0.45
C GLY A 58 -2.81 9.60 -0.49
N PHE A 59 -1.99 9.55 -1.53
CA PHE A 59 -1.77 10.70 -2.44
C PHE A 59 -2.36 10.54 -3.84
N SER A 60 -3.15 9.48 -4.09
CA SER A 60 -3.70 9.23 -5.44
C SER A 60 -5.11 9.74 -5.66
N GLY A 61 -5.86 10.00 -4.60
CA GLY A 61 -7.29 10.30 -4.67
C GLY A 61 -8.17 9.06 -4.89
N GLY A 62 -7.63 7.86 -4.73
CA GLY A 62 -8.39 6.61 -4.81
C GLY A 62 -9.48 6.52 -3.75
N SER A 63 -9.22 7.02 -2.54
CA SER A 63 -10.23 7.13 -1.49
C SER A 63 -11.42 8.00 -1.89
N LEU A 64 -11.20 9.10 -2.61
CA LEU A 64 -12.29 9.94 -3.14
C LEU A 64 -13.14 9.18 -4.16
N ILE A 65 -12.51 8.43 -5.06
CA ILE A 65 -13.23 7.61 -6.05
C ILE A 65 -14.05 6.53 -5.34
N ALA A 66 -13.47 5.85 -4.34
CA ALA A 66 -14.19 4.85 -3.55
C ALA A 66 -15.38 5.47 -2.79
N ILE A 67 -15.21 6.64 -2.15
CA ILE A 67 -16.28 7.35 -1.48
C ILE A 67 -17.41 7.71 -2.46
N LEU A 68 -17.09 8.30 -3.61
CA LEU A 68 -18.10 8.70 -4.60
C LEU A 68 -18.83 7.49 -5.20
N ALA A 69 -18.09 6.41 -5.53
CA ALA A 69 -18.70 5.19 -6.03
C ALA A 69 -19.64 4.55 -5.00
N GLY A 70 -19.25 4.53 -3.72
CA GLY A 70 -20.10 4.05 -2.64
C GLY A 70 -21.30 4.92 -2.38
N LEU A 71 -21.19 6.24 -2.47
CA LEU A 71 -22.32 7.15 -2.37
C LEU A 71 -23.36 6.86 -3.47
N ILE A 72 -22.91 6.58 -4.68
CA ILE A 72 -23.82 6.22 -5.78
C ILE A 72 -24.48 4.87 -5.48
N LEU A 73 -23.73 3.81 -5.21
CA LEU A 73 -24.29 2.49 -4.97
C LEU A 73 -25.22 2.44 -3.76
N ILE A 74 -24.74 2.86 -2.61
CA ILE A 74 -25.48 2.77 -1.35
C ILE A 74 -26.63 3.81 -1.35
N GLY A 75 -26.38 5.00 -1.90
CA GLY A 75 -27.39 6.05 -2.00
C GLY A 75 -28.54 5.66 -2.91
N THR A 76 -28.27 5.00 -4.03
CA THR A 76 -29.33 4.51 -4.93
C THR A 76 -30.09 3.34 -4.32
N ASN A 77 -29.39 2.40 -3.67
CA ASN A 77 -30.06 1.32 -2.93
C ASN A 77 -30.98 1.88 -1.84
N TRP A 78 -30.51 2.86 -1.09
CA TRP A 78 -31.32 3.53 -0.07
C TRP A 78 -32.57 4.19 -0.66
N TYR A 79 -32.44 4.88 -1.77
CA TYR A 79 -33.56 5.59 -2.42
C TYR A 79 -34.62 4.62 -2.96
N TYR A 80 -34.21 3.51 -3.57
CA TYR A 80 -35.13 2.59 -4.25
C TYR A 80 -35.59 1.41 -3.37
N GLU A 81 -34.79 0.95 -2.40
CA GLU A 81 -35.07 -0.25 -1.61
C GLU A 81 -35.20 0.02 -0.11
N GLY A 82 -34.97 1.25 0.35
CA GLY A 82 -35.02 1.58 1.77
C GLY A 82 -33.87 0.98 2.55
N GLY A 83 -32.63 1.15 2.06
CA GLY A 83 -31.41 0.60 2.62
C GLY A 83 -31.21 0.83 4.12
N GLN A 84 -30.33 0.06 4.73
CA GLN A 84 -30.10 0.09 6.18
C GLN A 84 -28.93 1.02 6.52
N SER A 85 -29.03 1.72 7.66
CA SER A 85 -27.94 2.56 8.18
C SER A 85 -26.63 1.79 8.43
N LEU A 86 -26.73 0.46 8.62
CA LEU A 86 -25.60 -0.43 8.80
C LEU A 86 -24.68 -0.48 7.57
N GLU A 87 -25.24 -0.47 6.36
CA GLU A 87 -24.49 -0.46 5.09
C GLU A 87 -23.58 0.77 5.00
N PHE A 88 -24.15 1.94 5.32
CA PHE A 88 -23.42 3.21 5.39
C PHE A 88 -22.30 3.16 6.43
N ALA A 89 -22.63 2.73 7.63
CA ALA A 89 -21.67 2.68 8.74
C ALA A 89 -20.50 1.75 8.42
N LEU A 90 -20.76 0.58 7.86
CA LEU A 90 -19.72 -0.39 7.50
C LEU A 90 -18.88 0.12 6.33
N TYR A 91 -19.51 0.61 5.27
CA TYR A 91 -18.78 1.05 4.08
C TYR A 91 -17.92 2.28 4.36
N PHE A 92 -18.52 3.37 4.82
CA PHE A 92 -17.79 4.62 5.05
C PHE A 92 -16.89 4.55 6.28
N GLY A 93 -17.30 3.80 7.32
CA GLY A 93 -16.45 3.49 8.47
C GLY A 93 -15.22 2.67 8.05
N GLY A 94 -15.39 1.70 7.15
CA GLY A 94 -14.29 0.92 6.59
C GLY A 94 -13.31 1.78 5.80
N ILE A 95 -13.80 2.68 4.94
CA ILE A 95 -12.93 3.63 4.21
C ILE A 95 -12.21 4.56 5.18
N ALA A 96 -12.91 5.07 6.20
CA ALA A 96 -12.30 5.94 7.21
C ALA A 96 -11.17 5.22 7.98
N LEU A 97 -11.34 3.94 8.33
CA LEU A 97 -10.29 3.12 8.94
C LEU A 97 -9.07 2.95 8.02
N ILE A 98 -9.29 2.70 6.73
CA ILE A 98 -8.20 2.59 5.74
C ILE A 98 -7.44 3.91 5.65
N ILE A 99 -8.13 5.04 5.52
CA ILE A 99 -7.51 6.36 5.45
C ILE A 99 -6.75 6.68 6.73
N LEU A 100 -7.31 6.36 7.90
CA LEU A 100 -6.67 6.58 9.19
C LEU A 100 -5.36 5.80 9.30
N ASP A 101 -5.34 4.54 8.87
CA ASP A 101 -4.13 3.72 8.90
C ASP A 101 -3.06 4.26 7.94
N ILE A 102 -3.44 4.65 6.73
CA ILE A 102 -2.51 5.20 5.73
C ILE A 102 -1.91 6.54 6.18
N LEU A 103 -2.68 7.41 6.84
CA LEU A 103 -2.23 8.76 7.18
C LEU A 103 -1.55 8.86 8.56
N VAL A 104 -1.95 8.02 9.51
CA VAL A 104 -1.58 8.20 10.92
C VAL A 104 -0.85 7.00 11.51
N MET A 105 -1.40 5.80 11.33
CA MET A 105 -0.98 4.64 12.12
C MET A 105 0.08 3.78 11.42
N TYR A 106 0.02 3.63 10.11
CA TYR A 106 0.95 2.81 9.30
C TYR A 106 1.12 1.36 9.79
N THR A 107 0.07 0.78 10.40
CA THR A 107 0.11 -0.56 10.99
C THR A 107 -0.27 -1.66 10.01
N GLY A 108 -1.10 -1.35 9.01
CA GLY A 108 -1.73 -2.29 8.08
C GLY A 108 -2.92 -3.05 8.67
N ILE A 109 -3.09 -3.04 10.01
CA ILE A 109 -4.19 -3.75 10.69
C ILE A 109 -5.53 -3.11 10.38
N PHE A 110 -5.61 -1.78 10.46
CA PHE A 110 -6.84 -1.04 10.17
C PHE A 110 -7.16 -1.03 8.67
N ILE A 111 -6.16 -1.15 7.78
CA ILE A 111 -6.39 -1.40 6.35
C ILE A 111 -7.13 -2.72 6.18
N GLY A 112 -6.68 -3.80 6.81
CA GLY A 112 -7.33 -5.12 6.74
C GLY A 112 -8.75 -5.08 7.30
N ALA A 113 -8.92 -4.52 8.50
CA ALA A 113 -10.23 -4.39 9.16
C ALA A 113 -11.18 -3.49 8.32
N GLY A 114 -10.68 -2.36 7.82
CA GLY A 114 -11.43 -1.45 6.97
C GLY A 114 -11.85 -2.09 5.65
N PHE A 115 -10.97 -2.88 5.02
CA PHE A 115 -11.32 -3.61 3.81
C PHE A 115 -12.44 -4.64 4.05
N ILE A 116 -12.38 -5.38 5.15
CA ILE A 116 -13.45 -6.32 5.55
C ILE A 116 -14.76 -5.55 5.79
N ALA A 117 -14.70 -4.41 6.46
CA ALA A 117 -15.88 -3.57 6.71
C ALA A 117 -16.49 -3.05 5.41
N VAL A 118 -15.67 -2.57 4.45
CA VAL A 118 -16.15 -2.16 3.11
C VAL A 118 -16.82 -3.31 2.38
N MET A 119 -16.22 -4.50 2.39
CA MET A 119 -16.82 -5.69 1.77
C MET A 119 -18.14 -6.08 2.41
N ALA A 120 -18.22 -6.02 3.74
CA ALA A 120 -19.46 -6.26 4.47
C ALA A 120 -20.54 -5.21 4.15
N GLY A 121 -20.18 -3.93 4.06
CA GLY A 121 -21.08 -2.86 3.62
C GLY A 121 -21.66 -3.15 2.24
N LEU A 122 -20.82 -3.46 1.25
CA LEU A 122 -21.26 -3.83 -0.10
C LEU A 122 -22.12 -5.10 -0.11
N PHE A 123 -21.76 -6.11 0.70
CA PHE A 123 -22.54 -7.34 0.81
C PHE A 123 -24.00 -7.06 1.24
N PHE A 124 -24.19 -6.23 2.24
CA PHE A 124 -25.53 -5.85 2.69
C PHE A 124 -26.23 -4.96 1.66
N THR A 125 -25.53 -4.04 1.01
CA THR A 125 -26.08 -3.20 -0.08
C THR A 125 -26.62 -4.03 -1.23
N PHE A 126 -26.00 -5.16 -1.57
CA PHE A 126 -26.47 -6.08 -2.62
C PHE A 126 -27.51 -7.10 -2.10
N GLY A 127 -28.11 -6.86 -0.94
CA GLY A 127 -29.20 -7.65 -0.38
C GLY A 127 -28.78 -8.81 0.52
N GLY A 128 -27.49 -8.96 0.88
CA GLY A 128 -26.99 -9.93 1.87
C GLY A 128 -27.23 -11.40 1.49
N ASN A 129 -27.36 -11.73 0.22
CA ASN A 129 -27.72 -13.04 -0.29
C ASN A 129 -26.54 -13.72 -1.05
N MET A 130 -26.79 -14.93 -1.58
CA MET A 130 -25.75 -15.64 -2.35
C MET A 130 -25.35 -14.92 -3.64
N THR A 131 -26.25 -14.14 -4.24
CA THR A 131 -25.93 -13.32 -5.42
C THR A 131 -24.92 -12.23 -5.06
N ALA A 132 -25.11 -11.56 -3.93
CA ALA A 132 -24.16 -10.57 -3.41
C ALA A 132 -22.77 -11.18 -3.18
N LEU A 133 -22.73 -12.41 -2.64
CA LEU A 133 -21.47 -13.13 -2.44
C LEU A 133 -20.76 -13.42 -3.77
N TYR A 134 -21.48 -13.87 -4.80
CA TYR A 134 -20.90 -14.11 -6.12
C TYR A 134 -20.40 -12.83 -6.80
N ILE A 135 -21.15 -11.72 -6.69
CA ILE A 135 -20.75 -10.41 -7.19
C ILE A 135 -19.41 -10.00 -6.56
N LEU A 136 -19.31 -10.05 -5.22
CA LEU A 136 -18.10 -9.66 -4.51
C LEU A 136 -16.92 -10.59 -4.77
N LEU A 137 -17.15 -11.89 -4.83
CA LEU A 137 -16.11 -12.87 -5.15
C LEU A 137 -15.51 -12.61 -6.54
N PHE A 138 -16.38 -12.41 -7.53
CA PHE A 138 -15.93 -12.11 -8.89
C PHE A 138 -15.22 -10.74 -8.94
N ALA A 139 -15.75 -9.73 -8.24
CA ALA A 139 -15.13 -8.41 -8.17
C ALA A 139 -13.72 -8.47 -7.53
N VAL A 140 -13.54 -9.24 -6.47
CA VAL A 140 -12.22 -9.43 -5.83
C VAL A 140 -11.26 -10.12 -6.79
N LEU A 141 -11.67 -11.21 -7.44
CA LEU A 141 -10.83 -11.93 -8.40
C LEU A 141 -10.42 -11.04 -9.59
N ALA A 142 -11.38 -10.31 -10.17
CA ALA A 142 -11.10 -9.37 -11.25
C ALA A 142 -10.18 -8.22 -10.80
N SER A 143 -10.40 -7.72 -9.59
CA SER A 143 -9.55 -6.67 -9.00
C SER A 143 -8.13 -7.15 -8.72
N CYS A 144 -7.92 -8.42 -8.33
CA CYS A 144 -6.59 -9.00 -8.18
C CYS A 144 -5.81 -8.98 -9.51
N VAL A 145 -6.48 -9.34 -10.61
CA VAL A 145 -5.89 -9.25 -11.96
C VAL A 145 -5.59 -7.80 -12.33
N GLY A 146 -6.56 -6.89 -12.10
CA GLY A 146 -6.40 -5.46 -12.33
C GLY A 146 -5.25 -4.85 -11.52
N ALA A 147 -5.16 -5.21 -10.24
CA ALA A 147 -4.10 -4.78 -9.35
C ALA A 147 -2.71 -5.22 -9.83
N TYR A 148 -2.57 -6.45 -10.34
CA TYR A 148 -1.31 -6.92 -10.93
C TYR A 148 -0.83 -6.01 -12.06
N PHE A 149 -1.72 -5.62 -12.97
CA PHE A 149 -1.39 -4.67 -14.04
C PHE A 149 -1.10 -3.27 -13.49
N LEU A 150 -1.88 -2.80 -12.53
CA LEU A 150 -1.67 -1.50 -11.89
C LEU A 150 -0.29 -1.44 -11.19
N PHE A 151 0.10 -2.47 -10.45
CA PHE A 151 1.40 -2.51 -9.79
C PHE A 151 2.56 -2.47 -10.79
N LYS A 152 2.39 -3.01 -11.99
CA LYS A 152 3.40 -2.95 -13.05
C LYS A 152 3.57 -1.55 -13.65
N TYR A 153 2.49 -0.76 -13.70
CA TYR A 153 2.47 0.53 -14.40
C TYR A 153 2.49 1.75 -13.47
N LEU A 154 2.10 1.59 -12.19
CA LEU A 154 2.20 2.69 -11.23
C LEU A 154 3.64 2.80 -10.70
N PRO A 155 4.22 4.01 -10.72
CA PRO A 155 5.52 4.24 -10.09
C PRO A 155 5.44 3.99 -8.58
N ASP A 156 6.49 3.39 -8.04
CA ASP A 156 6.62 3.24 -6.59
C ASP A 156 6.74 4.62 -5.94
N ASN A 157 5.97 4.84 -4.89
CA ASN A 157 6.00 6.12 -4.19
C ASN A 157 7.32 6.27 -3.43
N HIS A 158 7.95 7.46 -3.53
CA HIS A 158 9.17 7.80 -2.80
C HIS A 158 9.06 7.62 -1.27
N ILE A 159 7.83 7.62 -0.73
CA ILE A 159 7.58 7.39 0.70
C ILE A 159 7.86 5.93 1.07
N TRP A 160 7.44 4.97 0.27
CA TRP A 160 7.75 3.55 0.48
C TRP A 160 9.25 3.27 0.38
N GLN A 161 9.96 3.96 -0.52
CA GLN A 161 11.43 3.85 -0.63
C GLN A 161 12.15 4.41 0.60
N LYS A 162 11.57 5.37 1.31
CA LYS A 162 12.13 5.91 2.57
C LYS A 162 11.81 5.03 3.78
N ILE A 163 10.67 4.33 3.76
CA ILE A 163 10.24 3.44 4.87
C ILE A 163 10.92 2.07 4.76
N THR A 164 11.06 1.53 3.56
CA THR A 164 11.91 0.36 3.34
C THR A 164 13.36 0.84 3.40
N LEU A 165 14.01 0.62 4.54
CA LEU A 165 15.45 0.82 4.70
C LEU A 165 16.19 -0.02 3.65
N HIS A 166 16.45 0.57 2.49
CA HIS A 166 17.38 0.04 1.49
C HIS A 166 18.82 0.32 1.89
N ALA A 167 19.07 0.52 3.18
CA ALA A 167 20.42 0.54 3.74
C ALA A 167 21.01 -0.86 3.67
N ARG A 168 21.31 -1.32 2.48
CA ARG A 168 22.37 -2.32 2.33
C ARG A 168 23.66 -1.61 2.74
N GLN A 169 24.20 -2.02 3.89
CA GLN A 169 25.56 -1.68 4.27
C GLN A 169 26.48 -2.27 3.20
N THR A 170 26.75 -1.51 2.16
CA THR A 170 27.69 -1.90 1.11
C THR A 170 28.99 -1.15 1.36
N ASN A 171 30.11 -1.86 1.20
CA ASN A 171 31.46 -1.28 1.29
C ASN A 171 31.66 -0.03 0.41
N LYS A 172 30.77 0.22 -0.56
CA LYS A 172 30.79 1.39 -1.45
C LYS A 172 30.26 2.69 -0.79
N GLU A 173 29.48 2.59 0.29
CA GLU A 173 28.85 3.74 0.97
C GLU A 173 29.54 4.10 2.29
N GLY A 174 30.74 3.57 2.53
CA GLY A 174 31.54 3.96 3.70
C GLY A 174 31.17 3.28 5.02
N TYR A 175 30.29 2.29 5.02
CA TYR A 175 29.98 1.46 6.19
C TYR A 175 31.02 0.33 6.37
N LEU A 176 32.29 0.72 6.45
CA LEU A 176 33.34 -0.17 6.91
C LEU A 176 33.51 0.07 8.40
N SER A 177 33.42 -0.97 9.20
CA SER A 177 33.76 -0.93 10.62
C SER A 177 35.28 -0.74 10.88
N SER A 178 36.08 -0.84 9.84
CA SER A 178 37.49 -0.45 9.83
C SER A 178 37.83 0.31 8.56
N SER A 179 38.74 1.28 8.63
CA SER A 179 39.17 2.05 7.45
C SER A 179 39.81 1.09 6.42
N LYS A 180 39.65 1.37 5.12
CA LYS A 180 40.25 0.60 4.02
C LYS A 180 41.76 0.37 4.16
N ASP A 181 42.41 1.23 4.92
CA ASP A 181 43.83 1.16 5.19
C ASP A 181 44.28 -0.06 6.04
N LEU A 182 43.35 -0.65 6.83
CA LEU A 182 43.74 -1.75 7.74
C LEU A 182 44.00 -3.06 6.99
N SER A 183 43.43 -3.29 5.83
CA SER A 183 43.71 -4.48 5.00
C SER A 183 45.15 -4.50 4.46
N SER A 184 45.81 -3.36 4.40
CA SER A 184 47.22 -3.24 3.97
C SER A 184 48.21 -3.69 5.04
N PHE A 185 47.79 -3.91 6.29
CA PHE A 185 48.60 -4.34 7.42
C PHE A 185 48.47 -5.83 7.70
N GLU A 186 47.64 -6.56 6.97
CA GLU A 186 47.49 -8.00 7.11
C GLU A 186 48.80 -8.72 6.80
N GLY A 187 49.27 -9.56 7.73
CA GLY A 187 50.52 -10.27 7.62
C GLY A 187 51.79 -9.47 7.97
N LYS A 188 51.68 -8.20 8.37
CA LYS A 188 52.81 -7.40 8.80
C LYS A 188 53.10 -7.56 10.29
N SER A 189 54.38 -7.42 10.66
CA SER A 189 54.84 -7.40 12.05
C SER A 189 55.00 -5.96 12.53
N GLY A 190 54.69 -5.71 13.80
CA GLY A 190 54.81 -4.39 14.44
C GLY A 190 55.31 -4.52 15.89
N ILE A 191 55.58 -3.38 16.53
CA ILE A 191 56.01 -3.29 17.93
C ILE A 191 54.90 -2.68 18.75
N SER A 192 54.60 -3.21 19.95
CA SER A 192 53.64 -2.59 20.88
C SER A 192 54.26 -1.28 21.40
N VAL A 193 53.48 -0.19 21.27
CA VAL A 193 53.83 1.13 21.77
C VAL A 193 53.23 1.34 23.18
N SER A 194 52.14 0.64 23.47
CA SER A 194 51.54 0.58 24.80
C SER A 194 51.15 -0.84 25.15
N THR A 195 51.08 -1.18 26.42
CA THR A 195 50.63 -2.50 26.90
C THR A 195 49.24 -2.83 26.29
N LEU A 196 49.10 -3.98 25.65
CA LEU A 196 47.82 -4.48 25.13
C LEU A 196 47.13 -5.36 26.19
N ARG A 197 45.99 -4.89 26.77
CA ARG A 197 45.17 -5.59 27.82
C ARG A 197 43.67 -5.46 27.61
N PRO A 198 43.04 -6.09 26.71
CA PRO A 198 43.43 -6.63 25.41
C PRO A 198 43.68 -5.54 24.37
N THR A 199 43.27 -4.30 24.60
CA THR A 199 43.39 -3.16 23.66
C THR A 199 44.67 -2.35 23.97
N GLY A 200 45.33 -1.86 22.95
CA GLY A 200 46.50 -1.02 23.04
C GLY A 200 46.87 -0.42 21.69
N LYS A 201 48.06 0.22 21.65
CA LYS A 201 48.59 0.81 20.41
C LYS A 201 49.80 0.06 19.93
N ILE A 202 49.84 -0.20 18.62
CA ILE A 202 50.97 -0.83 17.92
C ILE A 202 51.52 0.12 16.87
N SER A 203 52.79 0.03 16.60
CA SER A 203 53.45 0.68 15.47
C SER A 203 53.86 -0.34 14.42
N ILE A 204 53.33 -0.13 13.19
CA ILE A 204 53.67 -0.95 12.02
C ILE A 204 54.19 0.03 10.94
N ASP A 205 55.42 -0.17 10.50
CA ASP A 205 56.11 0.68 9.49
C ASP A 205 56.15 2.18 9.87
N GLY A 206 56.10 2.50 11.18
CA GLY A 206 56.06 3.88 11.68
C GLY A 206 54.67 4.46 11.92
N ASP A 207 53.61 3.81 11.45
CA ASP A 207 52.23 4.21 11.70
C ASP A 207 51.72 3.61 13.01
N ILE A 208 51.13 4.47 13.86
CA ILE A 208 50.53 4.06 15.13
C ILE A 208 49.06 3.74 14.88
N LYS A 209 48.63 2.52 15.22
CA LYS A 209 47.24 2.05 15.09
C LYS A 209 46.78 1.43 16.41
N ASP A 210 45.47 1.50 16.63
CA ASP A 210 44.85 0.78 17.74
C ASP A 210 44.72 -0.71 17.37
N ALA A 211 45.07 -1.58 18.30
CA ALA A 211 45.03 -3.03 18.10
C ALA A 211 44.48 -3.74 19.32
N ILE A 212 43.94 -4.93 19.07
CA ILE A 212 43.44 -5.83 20.10
C ILE A 212 44.27 -7.10 20.05
N SER A 213 44.82 -7.51 21.18
CA SER A 213 45.52 -8.78 21.30
C SER A 213 44.51 -9.93 21.30
N GLU A 214 44.70 -10.91 20.42
CA GLU A 214 43.86 -12.10 20.35
C GLU A 214 44.23 -13.12 21.44
N ASN A 215 45.52 -13.23 21.80
CA ASN A 215 46.03 -14.23 22.72
C ASN A 215 46.81 -13.61 23.89
N GLY A 216 46.10 -13.03 24.87
CA GLY A 216 46.72 -12.60 26.12
C GLY A 216 47.26 -11.18 26.14
N PHE A 217 48.10 -10.87 27.16
CA PHE A 217 48.67 -9.54 27.36
C PHE A 217 50.04 -9.45 26.65
N ILE A 218 50.28 -8.33 26.00
CA ILE A 218 51.55 -8.00 25.36
C ILE A 218 52.07 -6.70 26.01
N GLU A 219 53.28 -6.73 26.52
CA GLU A 219 53.99 -5.58 27.13
C GLU A 219 54.79 -4.81 26.09
#